data_f00685fb8e1ac0ce706843c1925b988a
#
_entry.id   f00685fb8e1ac0ce706843c1925b988a
#
_cell.length_a   1.000
_cell.length_b   1.000
_cell.length_c   1.000
_cell.angle_alpha   90.00
_cell.angle_beta   90.00
_cell.angle_gamma   90.00
#
_symmetry.space_group_name_H-M   'P 1'
#
loop_
_entity.id
_entity.type
_entity.pdbx_description
1 polymer ?
#
loop_
_entity_poly.entity_id
_entity_poly.type
_entity_poly.pdbx_seq_one_letter_code
_entity_poly.pdbx_strand_id
1 'polypeptide(L)' 'MEIKILGTGCSKCKALEEATRKAVAEINLDAQITKVEDITEIFNYGIMTTPALVVDGKVVLKGRVASVEEIKKIFK' A
#
# COMPACT_ATOMS: atom_id res chain seq x y z
N MET A 1 0.45 -10.42 8.94
CA MET A 1 0.08 -9.89 7.61
C MET A 1 1.18 -8.98 7.10
N GLU A 2 1.55 -9.12 5.85
CA GLU A 2 2.60 -8.30 5.24
C GLU A 2 1.98 -7.34 4.25
N ILE A 3 2.26 -6.05 4.44
CA ILE A 3 1.73 -4.99 3.59
C ILE A 3 2.91 -4.30 2.92
N LYS A 4 2.85 -4.17 1.60
CA LYS A 4 3.89 -3.46 0.84
C LYS A 4 3.27 -2.29 0.12
N ILE A 5 3.95 -1.15 0.19
CA ILE A 5 3.53 0.07 -0.51
C ILE A 5 4.52 0.30 -1.64
N LEU A 6 4.05 0.15 -2.87
CA LEU A 6 4.88 0.26 -4.05
C LEU A 6 4.85 1.69 -4.59
N GLY A 7 6.00 2.29 -4.71
CA GLY A 7 6.10 3.64 -5.23
C GLY A 7 7.49 4.21 -5.07
N THR A 8 7.80 5.23 -5.88
CA THR A 8 9.14 5.80 -5.92
C THR A 8 9.29 7.04 -5.05
N GLY A 9 8.47 7.20 -4.02
CA GLY A 9 8.60 8.29 -3.07
C GLY A 9 7.88 9.58 -3.44
N CYS A 10 6.94 9.53 -4.39
CA CYS A 10 6.15 10.69 -4.75
C CYS A 10 5.17 11.06 -3.64
N SER A 11 4.56 12.26 -3.74
CA SER A 11 3.63 12.71 -2.71
C SER A 11 2.43 11.79 -2.55
N LYS A 12 1.94 11.23 -3.65
CA LYS A 12 0.84 10.26 -3.60
C LYS A 12 1.25 8.97 -2.89
N CYS A 13 2.50 8.54 -3.11
CA CYS A 13 3.01 7.35 -2.43
C CYS A 13 3.08 7.56 -0.93
N LYS A 14 3.53 8.74 -0.50
CA LYS A 14 3.56 9.08 0.92
C LYS A 14 2.16 9.16 1.52
N ALA A 15 1.22 9.74 0.78
CA ALA A 15 -0.15 9.83 1.24
C ALA A 15 -0.78 8.46 1.43
N LEU A 16 -0.51 7.53 0.51
CA LEU A 16 -0.99 6.16 0.64
C LEU A 16 -0.36 5.46 1.83
N GLU A 17 0.92 5.67 2.05
CA GLU A 17 1.61 5.10 3.20
C GLU A 17 0.99 5.58 4.51
N GLU A 18 0.76 6.89 4.63
CA GLU A 18 0.17 7.46 5.84
C GLU A 18 -1.23 6.91 6.09
N ALA A 19 -2.05 6.86 5.03
CA ALA A 19 -3.41 6.33 5.14
C ALA A 19 -3.39 4.86 5.57
N THR A 20 -2.47 4.08 5.02
CA THR A 20 -2.34 2.67 5.36
C THR A 20 -1.94 2.49 6.82
N ARG A 21 -0.96 3.28 7.28
CA ARG A 21 -0.53 3.19 8.68
C ARG A 21 -1.65 3.58 9.64
N LYS A 22 -2.41 4.61 9.30
CA LYS A 22 -3.55 5.02 10.13
C LYS A 22 -4.63 3.94 10.17
N ALA A 23 -4.96 3.37 9.01
CA ALA A 23 -5.98 2.34 8.94
C ALA A 23 -5.60 1.13 9.78
N VAL A 24 -4.36 0.68 9.66
CA VAL A 24 -3.84 -0.46 10.42
C VAL A 24 -3.90 -0.18 11.93
N ALA A 25 -3.54 1.04 12.33
CA ALA A 25 -3.57 1.42 13.74
C ALA A 25 -5.00 1.47 14.28
N GLU A 26 -5.94 2.00 13.50
CA GLU A 26 -7.33 2.14 13.94
C GLU A 26 -8.04 0.81 14.13
N ILE A 27 -7.74 -0.16 13.27
CA ILE A 27 -8.35 -1.49 13.39
C ILE A 27 -7.50 -2.44 14.23
N ASN A 28 -6.41 -1.93 14.80
CA ASN A 28 -5.52 -2.68 15.68
C ASN A 28 -5.00 -3.96 15.00
N LEU A 29 -4.66 -3.85 13.72
CA LEU A 29 -4.20 -4.97 12.93
C LEU A 29 -2.70 -5.18 13.12
N ASP A 30 -2.31 -6.42 13.39
CA ASP A 30 -0.90 -6.78 13.49
C ASP A 30 -0.35 -7.00 12.08
N ALA A 31 0.24 -5.97 11.52
CA ALA A 31 0.73 -6.00 10.15
C ALA A 31 2.11 -5.32 10.05
N GLN A 32 2.94 -5.86 9.19
CA GLN A 32 4.25 -5.29 8.89
C GLN A 32 4.15 -4.50 7.59
N ILE A 33 4.47 -3.21 7.65
CA ILE A 33 4.38 -2.32 6.49
C ILE A 33 5.78 -2.05 5.97
N THR A 34 6.00 -2.33 4.69
CA THR A 34 7.27 -2.14 4.02
C THR A 34 7.06 -1.29 2.77
N LYS A 35 8.00 -0.39 2.50
CA LYS A 35 7.98 0.42 1.29
C LYS A 35 8.84 -0.25 0.24
N VAL A 36 8.34 -0.35 -0.99
CA VAL A 36 9.09 -0.87 -2.13
C VAL A 36 9.26 0.26 -3.14
N GLU A 37 10.49 0.71 -3.31
CA GLU A 37 10.80 1.83 -4.19
C GLU A 37 11.54 1.40 -5.46
N ASP A 38 11.97 0.15 -5.54
CA ASP A 38 12.69 -0.39 -6.69
C ASP A 38 11.71 -0.64 -7.84
N ILE A 39 11.93 0.04 -8.95
CA ILE A 39 11.06 -0.09 -10.13
C ILE A 39 10.99 -1.52 -10.64
N THR A 40 12.11 -2.25 -10.60
CA THR A 40 12.13 -3.64 -11.05
C THR A 40 11.20 -4.51 -10.18
N GLU A 41 11.24 -4.32 -8.88
CA GLU A 41 10.35 -5.06 -7.98
C GLU A 41 8.89 -4.69 -8.21
N ILE A 42 8.62 -3.40 -8.43
CA ILE A 42 7.27 -2.94 -8.71
C ILE A 42 6.73 -3.60 -9.98
N PHE A 43 7.53 -3.69 -11.02
CA PHE A 43 7.15 -4.35 -12.27
C PHE A 43 6.90 -5.84 -12.06
N ASN A 44 7.63 -6.48 -11.14
CA ASN A 44 7.44 -7.89 -10.86
C ASN A 44 6.06 -8.20 -10.29
N TYR A 45 5.38 -7.22 -9.73
CA TYR A 45 3.99 -7.37 -9.29
C TYR A 45 2.99 -7.14 -10.42
N GLY A 46 3.47 -6.87 -11.63
CA GLY A 46 2.60 -6.61 -12.76
C GLY A 46 1.99 -5.22 -12.77
N ILE A 47 2.60 -4.27 -12.05
CA ILE A 47 2.08 -2.93 -11.87
C ILE A 47 2.85 -1.96 -12.75
N MET A 48 2.14 -1.16 -13.51
CA MET A 48 2.74 -0.11 -14.33
C MET A 48 2.43 1.29 -13.82
N THR A 49 1.57 1.41 -12.82
CA THR A 49 1.19 2.69 -12.22
C THR A 49 1.42 2.65 -10.72
N THR A 50 1.89 3.76 -10.17
CA THR A 50 2.10 3.92 -8.73
C THR A 50 1.29 5.11 -8.23
N PRO A 51 0.95 5.14 -6.95
CA PRO A 51 1.26 4.17 -5.90
C PRO A 51 0.39 2.93 -5.97
N ALA A 52 0.84 1.85 -5.34
CA ALA A 52 0.08 0.62 -5.26
C ALA A 52 0.19 0.01 -3.87
N LEU A 53 -0.82 -0.76 -3.49
CA LEU A 53 -0.85 -1.42 -2.20
C LEU A 53 -0.92 -2.93 -2.39
N VAL A 54 0.00 -3.65 -1.75
CA VAL A 54 0.08 -5.10 -1.82
C VAL A 54 -0.13 -5.66 -0.43
N VAL A 55 -1.03 -6.62 -0.30
CA VAL A 55 -1.29 -7.29 0.97
C VAL A 55 -1.07 -8.79 0.78
N ASP A 56 -0.11 -9.34 1.53
CA ASP A 56 0.26 -10.76 1.48
C ASP A 56 0.49 -11.24 0.05
N GLY A 57 1.18 -10.43 -0.74
CA GLY A 57 1.53 -10.76 -2.12
C GLY A 57 0.47 -10.46 -3.15
N LYS A 58 -0.69 -9.96 -2.73
CA LYS A 58 -1.78 -9.60 -3.64
C LYS A 58 -1.90 -8.09 -3.80
N VAL A 59 -1.97 -7.63 -5.03
CA VAL A 59 -2.21 -6.22 -5.33
C VAL A 59 -3.69 -5.92 -5.08
N VAL A 60 -3.96 -5.09 -4.07
CA VAL A 60 -5.35 -4.74 -3.71
C VAL A 60 -5.73 -3.34 -4.14
N LEU A 61 -4.74 -2.51 -4.49
CA LEU A 61 -4.96 -1.15 -4.92
C LEU A 61 -3.82 -0.74 -5.85
N LYS A 62 -4.14 -0.07 -6.95
CA LYS A 62 -3.11 0.40 -7.87
C LYS A 62 -3.53 1.70 -8.54
N GLY A 63 -2.54 2.58 -8.75
CA GLY A 63 -2.72 3.79 -9.53
C GLY A 63 -3.47 4.91 -8.84
N ARG A 64 -3.76 4.80 -7.54
CA ARG A 64 -4.45 5.85 -6.80
C ARG A 64 -4.20 5.79 -5.31
N VAL A 65 -4.54 6.86 -4.62
CA VAL A 65 -4.49 6.92 -3.17
C VAL A 65 -5.88 6.60 -2.63
N ALA A 66 -5.96 5.68 -1.67
CA ALA A 66 -7.21 5.36 -1.00
C ALA A 66 -7.29 6.12 0.32
N SER A 67 -8.52 6.42 0.76
CA SER A 67 -8.73 7.03 2.06
C SER A 67 -8.52 5.99 3.16
N VAL A 68 -8.37 6.45 4.41
CA VAL A 68 -8.23 5.55 5.56
C VAL A 68 -9.42 4.60 5.64
N GLU A 69 -10.62 5.12 5.40
CA GLU A 69 -11.84 4.31 5.45
C GLU A 69 -11.84 3.21 4.40
N GLU A 70 -11.39 3.53 3.19
CA GLU A 70 -11.32 2.55 2.10
C GLU A 70 -10.32 1.45 2.43
N ILE A 71 -9.18 1.81 2.98
CA ILE A 71 -8.14 0.85 3.34
C ILE A 71 -8.63 -0.05 4.47
N LYS A 72 -9.33 0.51 5.45
CA LYS A 72 -9.90 -0.30 6.54
C LYS A 72 -10.85 -1.36 6.00
N LYS A 73 -11.62 -1.04 4.97
CA LYS A 73 -12.53 -2.00 4.34
C LYS A 73 -11.78 -3.12 3.65
N ILE A 74 -10.63 -2.83 3.08
CA ILE A 74 -9.81 -3.86 2.42
C ILE A 74 -9.34 -4.91 3.42
N PHE A 75 -9.05 -4.50 4.65
CA PHE A 75 -8.52 -5.40 5.67
C PHE A 75 -9.58 -6.11 6.50
N LYS A 76 -10.83 -5.80 6.30
CA LYS A 76 -11.92 -6.47 7.04
C LYS A 76 -12.32 -7.77 6.41
#